data_53c7de96d862f5da6405ee80582423ee
#
_entry.id   53c7de96d862f5da6405ee80582423ee
#
_cell.length_a   1.000
_cell.length_b   1.000
_cell.length_c   1.000
_cell.angle_alpha   90.00
_cell.angle_beta   90.00
_cell.angle_gamma   90.00
#
_symmetry.space_group_name_H-M   'P 1'
#
loop_
_entity.id
_entity.type
_entity.pdbx_description
1 polymer ?
#
loop_
_entity_poly.entity_id
_entity_poly.type
_entity_poly.pdbx_seq_one_letter_code
_entity_poly.pdbx_strand_id
1 'polypeptide(L)'
;MEAEELARTLVSALPKGVPGLFNPWADVCGEDLGSNGPAAKQRRLQQHLDCDAEFILCGEAAGWQGMRHTGLAFTSERHVLDGAVPRLVDAPGRLTSRARPFAEPSATLVWRALDALDIAERVVMWNALPMHPQDRGDPRSNRTPTDAELTHGCTPLRLLLAAFPRAAVVAVGKKAAEQLVRLGVPPAAAVRHPANGGARAFAQGLEACVKARRRR
;
A
#
# COMPACT_ATOMS: atom_id res chain seq x y z
N MET A 1 0.68 -18.36 -8.83
CA MET A 1 0.44 -18.41 -7.36
C MET A 1 -0.93 -17.79 -7.13
N GLU A 2 -1.80 -18.51 -6.45
CA GLU A 2 -3.12 -17.98 -6.11
C GLU A 2 -3.01 -16.77 -5.15
N ALA A 3 -3.96 -15.84 -5.24
CA ALA A 3 -3.91 -14.59 -4.45
C ALA A 3 -3.89 -14.84 -2.93
N GLU A 4 -4.56 -15.87 -2.45
CA GLU A 4 -4.54 -16.26 -1.04
C GLU A 4 -3.15 -16.71 -0.59
N GLU A 5 -2.51 -17.57 -1.36
CA GLU A 5 -1.17 -18.06 -1.06
C GLU A 5 -0.15 -16.92 -1.12
N LEU A 6 -0.27 -16.03 -2.11
CA LEU A 6 0.57 -14.84 -2.21
C LEU A 6 0.41 -13.93 -0.99
N ALA A 7 -0.82 -13.58 -0.62
CA ALA A 7 -1.08 -12.74 0.55
C ALA A 7 -0.47 -13.34 1.82
N ARG A 8 -0.68 -14.64 2.05
CA ARG A 8 -0.11 -15.37 3.19
C ARG A 8 1.42 -15.33 3.18
N THR A 9 2.04 -15.56 2.03
CA THR A 9 3.50 -15.57 1.87
C THR A 9 4.10 -14.19 2.12
N LEU A 10 3.49 -13.13 1.57
CA LEU A 10 3.91 -11.74 1.80
C LEU A 10 3.85 -11.36 3.28
N VAL A 11 2.75 -11.68 3.94
CA VAL A 11 2.52 -11.35 5.35
C VAL A 11 3.48 -12.12 6.27
N SER A 12 3.70 -13.42 6.01
CA SER A 12 4.60 -14.25 6.82
C SER A 12 6.08 -13.88 6.68
N ALA A 13 6.45 -13.18 5.62
CA ALA A 13 7.81 -12.66 5.46
C ALA A 13 8.10 -11.40 6.30
N LEU A 14 7.10 -10.84 6.98
CA LEU A 14 7.25 -9.66 7.82
C LEU A 14 7.42 -10.02 9.30
N PRO A 15 8.29 -9.31 10.04
CA PRO A 15 8.44 -9.52 11.48
C PRO A 15 7.19 -9.04 12.25
N LYS A 16 7.05 -9.53 13.48
CA LYS A 16 5.99 -9.18 14.42
C LYS A 16 6.59 -8.50 15.65
N GLY A 17 5.82 -7.58 16.25
CA GLY A 17 6.19 -6.98 17.54
C GLY A 17 7.50 -6.19 17.52
N VAL A 18 7.88 -5.59 16.39
CA VAL A 18 9.10 -4.77 16.28
C VAL A 18 8.84 -3.40 16.91
N PRO A 19 9.63 -2.97 17.91
CA PRO A 19 9.44 -1.67 18.53
C PRO A 19 9.48 -0.52 17.50
N GLY A 20 8.47 0.36 17.54
CA GLY A 20 8.35 1.49 16.61
C GLY A 20 7.86 1.14 15.20
N LEU A 21 7.56 -0.13 14.92
CA LEU A 21 6.93 -0.58 13.68
C LEU A 21 5.65 -1.34 14.00
N PHE A 22 4.55 -0.96 13.37
CA PHE A 22 3.28 -1.68 13.47
C PHE A 22 3.06 -2.51 12.20
N ASN A 23 2.91 -3.82 12.36
CA ASN A 23 2.57 -4.74 11.29
C ASN A 23 1.05 -4.89 11.19
N PRO A 24 0.36 -4.37 10.15
CA PRO A 24 -1.09 -4.41 10.05
C PRO A 24 -1.70 -5.82 10.12
N TRP A 25 -0.94 -6.82 9.70
CA TRP A 25 -1.41 -8.21 9.60
C TRP A 25 -0.98 -9.10 10.78
N ALA A 26 -0.30 -8.54 11.77
CA ALA A 26 0.16 -9.29 12.95
C ALA A 26 -0.15 -8.58 14.26
N ASP A 27 -0.07 -7.25 14.29
CA ASP A 27 -0.25 -6.46 15.50
C ASP A 27 -1.70 -6.01 15.66
N VAL A 28 -2.15 -5.92 16.92
CA VAL A 28 -3.51 -5.48 17.25
C VAL A 28 -3.51 -3.96 17.49
N CYS A 29 -4.44 -3.26 16.86
CA CYS A 29 -4.68 -1.84 17.06
C CYS A 29 -5.92 -1.64 17.95
N GLY A 30 -5.80 -0.91 19.04
CA GLY A 30 -6.92 -0.63 19.95
C GLY A 30 -8.05 0.22 19.36
N GLU A 31 -7.81 0.89 18.22
CA GLU A 31 -8.83 1.64 17.49
C GLU A 31 -9.60 0.77 16.48
N ASP A 32 -9.08 -0.40 16.13
CA ASP A 32 -9.76 -1.32 15.22
C ASP A 32 -10.94 -1.99 15.94
N LEU A 33 -12.06 -2.16 15.24
CA LEU A 33 -13.16 -3.00 15.72
C LEU A 33 -12.72 -4.47 15.77
N GLY A 34 -13.36 -5.28 16.60
CA GLY A 34 -13.06 -6.71 16.72
C GLY A 34 -13.17 -7.49 15.39
N SER A 35 -14.02 -7.02 14.48
CA SER A 35 -14.14 -7.54 13.11
C SER A 35 -12.98 -7.15 12.18
N ASN A 36 -12.15 -6.17 12.56
CA ASN A 36 -11.05 -5.63 11.74
C ASN A 36 -9.66 -6.05 12.23
N GLY A 37 -9.52 -7.23 12.79
CA GLY A 37 -8.22 -7.77 13.21
C GLY A 37 -7.30 -8.14 12.04
N PRO A 38 -6.08 -8.63 12.36
CA PRO A 38 -5.08 -9.02 11.36
C PRO A 38 -5.59 -9.93 10.24
N ALA A 39 -6.41 -10.92 10.57
CA ALA A 39 -6.97 -11.84 9.58
C ALA A 39 -7.91 -11.14 8.57
N ALA A 40 -8.71 -10.17 9.03
CA ALA A 40 -9.58 -9.39 8.14
C ALA A 40 -8.76 -8.51 7.18
N LYS A 41 -7.66 -7.92 7.66
CA LYS A 41 -6.72 -7.13 6.83
C LYS A 41 -6.01 -8.02 5.81
N GLN A 42 -5.66 -9.26 6.18
CA GLN A 42 -5.06 -10.22 5.24
C GLN A 42 -6.05 -10.66 4.16
N ARG A 43 -7.33 -10.90 4.50
CA ARG A 43 -8.38 -11.18 3.49
C ARG A 43 -8.55 -10.04 2.49
N ARG A 44 -8.54 -8.78 2.94
CA ARG A 44 -8.56 -7.62 2.03
C ARG A 44 -7.33 -7.57 1.13
N LEU A 45 -6.15 -7.89 1.67
CA LEU A 45 -4.93 -7.98 0.86
C LEU A 45 -5.06 -9.07 -0.21
N GLN A 46 -5.57 -10.26 0.14
CA GLN A 46 -5.85 -11.33 -0.80
C GLN A 46 -6.76 -10.85 -1.95
N GLN A 47 -7.89 -10.21 -1.63
CA GLN A 47 -8.81 -9.67 -2.64
C GLN A 47 -8.13 -8.60 -3.52
N HIS A 48 -7.30 -7.74 -2.92
CA HIS A 48 -6.56 -6.72 -3.66
C HIS A 48 -5.52 -7.31 -4.63
N LEU A 49 -4.91 -8.43 -4.28
CA LEU A 49 -3.92 -9.12 -5.11
C LEU A 49 -4.54 -10.00 -6.22
N ASP A 50 -5.86 -10.25 -6.17
CA ASP A 50 -6.57 -11.08 -7.14
C ASP A 50 -6.89 -10.30 -8.43
N CYS A 51 -5.85 -10.01 -9.20
CA CYS A 51 -5.97 -9.33 -10.49
C CYS A 51 -4.79 -9.65 -11.42
N ASP A 52 -4.99 -9.43 -12.72
CA ASP A 52 -3.91 -9.38 -13.70
C ASP A 52 -3.31 -7.96 -13.72
N ALA A 53 -2.37 -7.71 -12.80
CA ALA A 53 -1.81 -6.39 -12.60
C ALA A 53 -0.97 -5.91 -13.79
N GLU A 54 -1.34 -4.77 -14.35
CA GLU A 54 -0.52 -4.04 -15.33
C GLU A 54 0.50 -3.12 -14.65
N PHE A 55 0.20 -2.68 -13.43
CA PHE A 55 1.04 -1.77 -12.66
C PHE A 55 1.17 -2.22 -11.21
N ILE A 56 2.34 -1.97 -10.62
CA ILE A 56 2.57 -2.00 -9.18
C ILE A 56 2.94 -0.59 -8.74
N LEU A 57 2.12 0.05 -7.89
CA LEU A 57 2.47 1.30 -7.23
C LEU A 57 3.14 0.98 -5.90
N CYS A 58 4.42 1.29 -5.79
CA CYS A 58 5.21 1.08 -4.58
C CYS A 58 5.43 2.42 -3.85
N GLY A 59 4.79 2.58 -2.69
CA GLY A 59 5.00 3.71 -1.78
C GLY A 59 6.17 3.50 -0.82
N GLU A 60 6.35 4.45 0.12
CA GLU A 60 7.43 4.39 1.11
C GLU A 60 7.09 3.42 2.26
N ALA A 61 6.07 3.72 3.03
CA ALA A 61 5.66 2.97 4.21
C ALA A 61 4.16 3.07 4.47
N ALA A 62 3.65 2.20 5.32
CA ALA A 62 2.26 2.28 5.77
C ALA A 62 2.03 3.55 6.60
N GLY A 63 0.88 4.22 6.36
CA GLY A 63 0.46 5.39 7.12
C GLY A 63 -0.51 5.05 8.25
N TRP A 64 -0.49 5.88 9.32
CA TRP A 64 -1.35 5.68 10.49
C TRP A 64 -2.85 5.85 10.19
N GLN A 65 -3.23 6.71 9.23
CA GLN A 65 -4.63 6.95 8.85
C GLN A 65 -5.14 5.97 7.77
N GLY A 66 -4.26 5.18 7.18
CA GLY A 66 -4.57 4.33 6.04
C GLY A 66 -4.29 2.86 6.30
N MET A 67 -3.17 2.40 5.75
CA MET A 67 -2.80 0.99 5.74
C MET A 67 -2.75 0.34 7.12
N ARG A 68 -2.43 1.08 8.18
CA ARG A 68 -2.48 0.59 9.56
C ARG A 68 -3.82 -0.09 9.88
N HIS A 69 -4.93 0.49 9.43
CA HIS A 69 -6.29 0.01 9.69
C HIS A 69 -6.84 -0.87 8.57
N THR A 70 -6.47 -0.62 7.33
CA THR A 70 -7.04 -1.34 6.19
C THR A 70 -6.25 -2.58 5.78
N GLY A 71 -4.94 -2.60 6.03
CA GLY A 71 -4.02 -3.60 5.49
C GLY A 71 -3.69 -3.40 4.02
N LEU A 72 -4.10 -2.27 3.41
CA LEU A 72 -3.85 -1.94 2.00
C LEU A 72 -3.09 -0.63 1.87
N ALA A 73 -2.03 -0.62 1.07
CA ALA A 73 -1.27 0.59 0.78
C ALA A 73 -2.17 1.65 0.11
N PHE A 74 -1.91 2.92 0.38
CA PHE A 74 -2.68 4.06 -0.15
C PHE A 74 -4.20 3.93 0.03
N THR A 75 -4.65 3.27 1.11
CA THR A 75 -6.08 3.01 1.31
C THR A 75 -6.47 3.28 2.76
N SER A 76 -7.43 4.15 2.98
CA SER A 76 -7.99 4.45 4.30
C SER A 76 -9.37 3.80 4.49
N GLU A 77 -9.88 3.80 5.74
CA GLU A 77 -11.19 3.29 6.07
C GLU A 77 -12.28 3.89 5.17
N ARG A 78 -12.20 5.20 4.87
CA ARG A 78 -13.16 5.90 4.00
C ARG A 78 -13.24 5.26 2.62
N HIS A 79 -12.10 4.92 1.99
CA HIS A 79 -12.10 4.29 0.67
C HIS A 79 -12.77 2.91 0.68
N VAL A 80 -12.60 2.14 1.75
CA VAL A 80 -13.26 0.83 1.91
C VAL A 80 -14.78 1.01 2.05
N LEU A 81 -15.21 1.97 2.87
CA LEU A 81 -16.64 2.23 3.11
C LEU A 81 -17.37 2.80 1.88
N ASP A 82 -16.69 3.63 1.11
CA ASP A 82 -17.24 4.26 -0.10
C ASP A 82 -17.22 3.28 -1.31
N GLY A 83 -16.73 2.03 -1.13
CA GLY A 83 -16.61 1.07 -2.23
C GLY A 83 -15.61 1.49 -3.30
N ALA A 84 -14.68 2.39 -2.97
CA ALA A 84 -13.72 2.96 -3.93
C ALA A 84 -12.53 2.05 -4.23
N VAL A 85 -12.44 0.90 -3.56
CA VAL A 85 -11.35 -0.07 -3.77
C VAL A 85 -11.88 -1.23 -4.58
N PRO A 86 -11.49 -1.37 -5.85
CA PRO A 86 -11.92 -2.49 -6.69
C PRO A 86 -11.59 -3.84 -6.04
N ARG A 87 -12.36 -4.86 -6.36
CA ARG A 87 -12.19 -6.25 -5.88
C ARG A 87 -12.48 -6.48 -4.38
N LEU A 88 -12.70 -5.44 -3.58
CA LEU A 88 -13.15 -5.64 -2.21
C LEU A 88 -14.65 -5.95 -2.18
N VAL A 89 -14.99 -7.22 -2.09
CA VAL A 89 -16.38 -7.70 -2.09
C VAL A 89 -17.02 -7.73 -0.70
N ASP A 90 -16.18 -7.87 0.34
CA ASP A 90 -16.61 -7.96 1.74
C ASP A 90 -16.23 -6.67 2.49
N ALA A 91 -16.93 -5.57 2.22
CA ALA A 91 -16.79 -4.36 3.03
C ALA A 91 -17.61 -4.52 4.34
N PRO A 92 -16.98 -4.81 5.48
CA PRO A 92 -17.68 -5.22 6.71
C PRO A 92 -18.29 -4.04 7.46
N GLY A 93 -18.60 -2.95 6.80
CA GLY A 93 -18.97 -1.70 7.45
C GLY A 93 -17.74 -1.02 8.07
N ARG A 94 -17.90 -0.39 9.24
CA ARG A 94 -16.82 0.33 9.92
C ARG A 94 -15.65 -0.59 10.28
N LEU A 95 -14.44 -0.09 10.10
CA LEU A 95 -13.21 -0.79 10.46
C LEU A 95 -12.70 -0.36 11.83
N THR A 96 -13.00 0.88 12.22
CA THR A 96 -12.49 1.48 13.46
C THR A 96 -13.61 2.01 14.34
N SER A 97 -13.35 2.12 15.64
CA SER A 97 -14.26 2.65 16.66
C SER A 97 -14.40 4.17 16.67
N ARG A 98 -13.63 4.91 15.82
CA ARG A 98 -13.72 6.37 15.74
C ARG A 98 -15.11 6.84 15.31
N ALA A 99 -15.55 8.00 15.82
CA ALA A 99 -16.81 8.61 15.39
C ALA A 99 -16.84 8.91 13.88
N ARG A 100 -15.70 9.37 13.32
CA ARG A 100 -15.54 9.59 11.87
C ARG A 100 -14.53 8.61 11.31
N PRO A 101 -14.82 7.97 10.15
CA PRO A 101 -13.86 7.09 9.47
C PRO A 101 -12.53 7.78 9.22
N PHE A 102 -11.44 7.01 9.31
CA PHE A 102 -10.15 7.53 8.88
C PHE A 102 -10.17 7.85 7.40
N ALA A 103 -9.59 9.00 7.05
CA ALA A 103 -9.39 9.46 5.69
C ALA A 103 -7.93 9.90 5.53
N GLU A 104 -7.23 9.32 4.57
CA GLU A 104 -5.85 9.67 4.24
C GLU A 104 -5.83 10.52 2.98
N PRO A 105 -5.36 11.79 3.06
CA PRO A 105 -5.39 12.69 1.89
C PRO A 105 -4.58 12.17 0.70
N SER A 106 -3.41 11.58 0.94
CA SER A 106 -2.57 11.00 -0.12
C SER A 106 -3.27 9.83 -0.82
N ALA A 107 -3.96 8.97 -0.08
CA ALA A 107 -4.73 7.87 -0.63
C ALA A 107 -5.85 8.38 -1.56
N THR A 108 -6.58 9.43 -1.14
CA THR A 108 -7.61 10.04 -1.98
C THR A 108 -7.07 10.53 -3.33
N LEU A 109 -5.88 11.15 -3.32
CA LEU A 109 -5.23 11.63 -4.54
C LEU A 109 -4.77 10.47 -5.44
N VAL A 110 -4.26 9.38 -4.84
CA VAL A 110 -3.86 8.18 -5.59
C VAL A 110 -5.08 7.55 -6.27
N TRP A 111 -6.13 7.22 -5.51
CA TRP A 111 -7.34 6.59 -6.07
C TRP A 111 -7.97 7.42 -7.18
N ARG A 112 -8.14 8.74 -7.00
CA ARG A 112 -8.64 9.64 -8.05
C ARG A 112 -7.81 9.59 -9.32
N ALA A 113 -6.48 9.50 -9.21
CA ALA A 113 -5.63 9.40 -10.39
C ALA A 113 -5.75 8.04 -11.08
N LEU A 114 -5.90 6.94 -10.33
CA LEU A 114 -6.13 5.60 -10.88
C LEU A 114 -7.47 5.53 -11.65
N ASP A 115 -8.53 6.09 -11.06
CA ASP A 115 -9.87 6.16 -11.68
C ASP A 115 -9.85 7.02 -12.94
N ALA A 116 -9.25 8.21 -12.88
CA ALA A 116 -9.16 9.12 -14.04
C ALA A 116 -8.36 8.51 -15.20
N LEU A 117 -7.46 7.56 -14.95
CA LEU A 117 -6.67 6.87 -15.97
C LEU A 117 -7.27 5.52 -16.37
N ASP A 118 -8.38 5.12 -15.76
CA ASP A 118 -9.06 3.84 -16.00
C ASP A 118 -8.11 2.64 -15.81
N ILE A 119 -7.37 2.63 -14.68
CA ILE A 119 -6.43 1.55 -14.35
C ILE A 119 -6.64 0.96 -12.95
N ALA A 120 -7.62 1.44 -12.18
CA ALA A 120 -7.84 1.04 -10.79
C ALA A 120 -7.97 -0.49 -10.60
N GLU A 121 -8.63 -1.17 -11.55
CA GLU A 121 -8.78 -2.63 -11.55
C GLU A 121 -7.49 -3.41 -11.85
N ARG A 122 -6.48 -2.76 -12.42
CA ARG A 122 -5.27 -3.39 -12.94
C ARG A 122 -4.01 -2.93 -12.19
N VAL A 123 -4.20 -2.41 -10.98
CA VAL A 123 -3.10 -1.92 -10.13
C VAL A 123 -3.04 -2.71 -8.83
N VAL A 124 -1.85 -3.16 -8.49
CA VAL A 124 -1.51 -3.60 -7.14
C VAL A 124 -0.75 -2.48 -6.43
N MET A 125 -1.20 -2.12 -5.23
CA MET A 125 -0.54 -1.13 -4.39
C MET A 125 0.22 -1.81 -3.25
N TRP A 126 1.46 -1.37 -3.04
CA TRP A 126 2.35 -1.89 -2.02
C TRP A 126 3.24 -0.76 -1.45
N ASN A 127 4.06 -1.06 -0.45
CA ASN A 127 5.06 -0.16 0.11
C ASN A 127 6.43 -0.83 0.20
N ALA A 128 7.49 -0.04 0.09
CA ALA A 128 8.86 -0.47 0.33
C ALA A 128 9.02 -1.06 1.74
N LEU A 129 8.35 -0.44 2.73
CA LEU A 129 8.13 -1.00 4.07
C LEU A 129 6.61 -1.14 4.30
N PRO A 130 6.01 -2.32 4.17
CA PRO A 130 4.56 -2.49 4.36
C PRO A 130 4.16 -2.57 5.85
N MET A 131 4.92 -1.91 6.70
CA MET A 131 4.68 -1.72 8.13
C MET A 131 4.62 -0.22 8.42
N HIS A 132 3.93 0.18 9.50
CA HIS A 132 3.79 1.59 9.86
C HIS A 132 4.88 2.01 10.85
N PRO A 133 5.85 2.84 10.43
CA PRO A 133 6.85 3.42 11.32
C PRO A 133 6.22 4.56 12.11
N GLN A 134 6.25 4.43 13.45
CA GLN A 134 5.66 5.39 14.38
C GLN A 134 6.70 5.89 15.40
N ASP A 135 6.49 7.09 15.92
CA ASP A 135 7.27 7.59 17.04
C ASP A 135 6.96 6.80 18.29
N ARG A 136 7.96 6.71 19.18
CA ARG A 136 7.81 5.94 20.41
C ARG A 136 6.69 6.53 21.28
N GLY A 137 5.68 5.70 21.55
CA GLY A 137 4.53 6.10 22.37
C GLY A 137 3.44 6.87 21.62
N ASP A 138 3.63 7.19 20.33
CA ASP A 138 2.61 7.84 19.51
C ASP A 138 2.20 7.01 18.29
N PRO A 139 1.18 6.16 18.40
CA PRO A 139 0.68 5.34 17.30
C PRO A 139 -0.01 6.15 16.19
N ARG A 140 -0.25 7.45 16.39
CA ARG A 140 -0.86 8.34 15.41
C ARG A 140 0.15 9.26 14.70
N SER A 141 1.45 9.03 14.93
CA SER A 141 2.52 9.70 14.18
C SER A 141 2.83 8.96 12.88
N ASN A 142 3.46 9.66 11.94
CA ASN A 142 4.16 9.06 10.82
C ASN A 142 5.61 9.57 10.85
N ARG A 143 6.55 8.68 10.73
CA ARG A 143 7.96 9.03 10.52
C ARG A 143 8.53 8.31 9.29
N THR A 144 9.57 8.87 8.73
CA THR A 144 10.34 8.20 7.68
C THR A 144 11.00 6.94 8.26
N PRO A 145 10.89 5.78 7.59
CA PRO A 145 11.58 4.57 8.01
C PRO A 145 13.10 4.75 7.89
N THR A 146 13.84 4.15 8.80
CA THR A 146 15.29 4.01 8.70
C THR A 146 15.68 2.99 7.63
N ASP A 147 16.93 3.04 7.16
CA ASP A 147 17.42 2.06 6.18
C ASP A 147 17.40 0.62 6.75
N ALA A 148 17.66 0.46 8.06
CA ALA A 148 17.54 -0.84 8.73
C ALA A 148 16.10 -1.36 8.69
N GLU A 149 15.11 -0.51 8.95
CA GLU A 149 13.68 -0.89 8.91
C GLU A 149 13.22 -1.23 7.49
N LEU A 150 13.72 -0.53 6.48
CA LEU A 150 13.44 -0.85 5.08
C LEU A 150 13.88 -2.26 4.68
N THR A 151 14.86 -2.86 5.38
CA THR A 151 15.28 -4.24 5.09
C THR A 151 14.16 -5.26 5.34
N HIS A 152 13.24 -4.98 6.28
CA HIS A 152 12.08 -5.85 6.53
C HIS A 152 11.14 -5.93 5.33
N GLY A 153 11.10 -4.89 4.50
CA GLY A 153 10.29 -4.85 3.27
C GLY A 153 10.93 -5.55 2.06
N CYS A 154 12.23 -5.89 2.11
CA CYS A 154 12.95 -6.43 0.95
C CYS A 154 12.36 -7.75 0.45
N THR A 155 12.20 -8.73 1.35
CA THR A 155 11.70 -10.07 0.99
C THR A 155 10.27 -10.01 0.44
N PRO A 156 9.27 -9.42 1.14
CA PRO A 156 7.92 -9.36 0.60
C PRO A 156 7.83 -8.57 -0.70
N LEU A 157 8.62 -7.50 -0.88
CA LEU A 157 8.62 -6.76 -2.14
C LEU A 157 9.18 -7.62 -3.30
N ARG A 158 10.27 -8.38 -3.09
CA ARG A 158 10.78 -9.33 -4.11
C ARG A 158 9.75 -10.38 -4.50
N LEU A 159 9.06 -10.96 -3.52
CA LEU A 159 8.01 -11.96 -3.74
C LEU A 159 6.85 -11.36 -4.54
N LEU A 160 6.42 -10.15 -4.20
CA LEU A 160 5.38 -9.45 -4.95
C LEU A 160 5.78 -9.21 -6.40
N LEU A 161 6.98 -8.68 -6.62
CA LEU A 161 7.50 -8.41 -7.97
C LEU A 161 7.62 -9.69 -8.81
N ALA A 162 8.02 -10.81 -8.20
CA ALA A 162 8.08 -12.11 -8.85
C ALA A 162 6.69 -12.66 -9.20
N ALA A 163 5.65 -12.34 -8.41
CA ALA A 163 4.28 -12.76 -8.68
C ALA A 163 3.65 -12.01 -9.86
N PHE A 164 4.09 -10.77 -10.13
CA PHE A 164 3.58 -9.93 -11.22
C PHE A 164 4.70 -9.50 -12.20
N PRO A 165 5.36 -10.44 -12.89
CA PRO A 165 6.58 -10.16 -13.67
C PRO A 165 6.35 -9.25 -14.89
N ARG A 166 5.10 -9.10 -15.32
CA ARG A 166 4.72 -8.24 -16.45
C ARG A 166 4.26 -6.85 -16.03
N ALA A 167 4.04 -6.61 -14.74
CA ALA A 167 3.58 -5.32 -14.24
C ALA A 167 4.68 -4.26 -14.32
N ALA A 168 4.33 -3.05 -14.75
CA ALA A 168 5.22 -1.91 -14.70
C ALA A 168 5.28 -1.36 -13.26
N VAL A 169 6.47 -1.31 -12.68
CA VAL A 169 6.66 -0.85 -11.31
C VAL A 169 6.81 0.67 -11.29
N VAL A 170 5.92 1.35 -10.56
CA VAL A 170 5.95 2.80 -10.35
C VAL A 170 6.33 3.10 -8.92
N ALA A 171 7.48 3.74 -8.71
CA ALA A 171 7.89 4.22 -7.40
C ALA A 171 7.18 5.53 -7.07
N VAL A 172 6.48 5.57 -5.93
CA VAL A 172 5.81 6.77 -5.42
C VAL A 172 6.63 7.37 -4.29
N GLY A 173 7.44 8.39 -4.60
CA GLY A 173 8.37 9.02 -3.68
C GLY A 173 9.80 8.46 -3.76
N LYS A 174 10.73 9.23 -3.17
CA LYS A 174 12.17 8.98 -3.28
C LYS A 174 12.61 7.67 -2.63
N LYS A 175 12.15 7.41 -1.39
CA LYS A 175 12.55 6.20 -0.64
C LYS A 175 12.11 4.91 -1.31
N ALA A 176 10.92 4.90 -1.91
CA ALA A 176 10.46 3.75 -2.69
C ALA A 176 11.33 3.51 -3.93
N ALA A 177 11.71 4.57 -4.65
CA ALA A 177 12.60 4.47 -5.80
C ALA A 177 13.99 3.95 -5.40
N GLU A 178 14.58 4.49 -4.33
CA GLU A 178 15.87 4.04 -3.80
C GLU A 178 15.83 2.55 -3.41
N GLN A 179 14.76 2.11 -2.74
CA GLN A 179 14.62 0.72 -2.32
C GLN A 179 14.50 -0.24 -3.53
N LEU A 180 13.72 0.11 -4.54
CA LEU A 180 13.61 -0.68 -5.76
C LEU A 180 14.97 -0.80 -6.48
N VAL A 181 15.72 0.28 -6.58
CA VAL A 181 17.08 0.26 -7.15
C VAL A 181 18.02 -0.64 -6.33
N ARG A 182 17.99 -0.55 -4.99
CA ARG A 182 18.78 -1.44 -4.11
C ARG A 182 18.42 -2.92 -4.29
N LEU A 183 17.16 -3.22 -4.66
CA LEU A 183 16.73 -4.58 -4.96
C LEU A 183 17.13 -5.06 -6.38
N GLY A 184 17.76 -4.20 -7.19
CA GLY A 184 18.12 -4.51 -8.58
C GLY A 184 16.92 -4.43 -9.54
N VAL A 185 15.81 -3.80 -9.15
CA VAL A 185 14.62 -3.64 -9.96
C VAL A 185 14.35 -2.13 -10.16
N PRO A 186 15.01 -1.49 -11.13
CA PRO A 186 14.75 -0.08 -11.39
C PRO A 186 13.28 0.11 -11.80
N PRO A 187 12.59 1.10 -11.20
CA PRO A 187 11.19 1.34 -11.53
C PRO A 187 11.01 1.84 -12.96
N ALA A 188 9.91 1.48 -13.61
CA ALA A 188 9.51 1.99 -14.92
C ALA A 188 9.26 3.51 -14.89
N ALA A 189 8.83 4.03 -13.75
CA ALA A 189 8.73 5.45 -13.46
C ALA A 189 8.93 5.73 -11.97
N ALA A 190 9.53 6.87 -11.64
CA ALA A 190 9.59 7.41 -10.29
C ALA A 190 8.77 8.70 -10.27
N VAL A 191 7.67 8.71 -9.51
CA VAL A 191 6.76 9.84 -9.43
C VAL A 191 6.84 10.50 -8.05
N ARG A 192 6.55 11.80 -7.98
CA ARG A 192 6.53 12.51 -6.71
C ARG A 192 5.38 11.96 -5.83
N HIS A 193 5.62 11.82 -4.52
CA HIS A 193 4.56 11.50 -3.58
C HIS A 193 3.47 12.60 -3.59
N PRO A 194 2.16 12.26 -3.58
CA PRO A 194 1.09 13.26 -3.71
C PRO A 194 0.95 14.23 -2.55
N ALA A 195 1.48 13.88 -1.35
CA ALA A 195 1.48 14.78 -0.21
C ALA A 195 2.33 16.04 -0.42
N ASN A 196 2.17 17.03 0.45
CA ASN A 196 3.00 18.24 0.50
C ASN A 196 3.09 18.97 -0.86
N GLY A 197 1.93 19.21 -1.48
CA GLY A 197 1.83 19.91 -2.77
C GLY A 197 2.24 19.06 -3.98
N GLY A 198 2.48 17.76 -3.80
CA GLY A 198 2.91 16.86 -4.88
C GLY A 198 1.81 16.34 -5.79
N ALA A 199 0.53 16.62 -5.52
CA ALA A 199 -0.62 16.03 -6.20
C ALA A 199 -0.57 16.13 -7.74
N ARG A 200 -0.28 17.34 -8.27
CA ARG A 200 -0.19 17.58 -9.71
C ARG A 200 0.97 16.79 -10.34
N ALA A 201 2.15 16.85 -9.74
CA ALA A 201 3.33 16.16 -10.24
C ALA A 201 3.17 14.64 -10.20
N PHE A 202 2.50 14.11 -9.15
CA PHE A 202 2.11 12.70 -9.07
C PHE A 202 1.20 12.30 -10.23
N ALA A 203 0.09 13.01 -10.43
CA ALA A 203 -0.89 12.68 -11.47
C ALA A 203 -0.26 12.74 -12.88
N GLN A 204 0.53 13.78 -13.19
CA GLN A 204 1.22 13.92 -14.47
C GLN A 204 2.25 12.81 -14.69
N GLY A 205 3.03 12.46 -13.65
CA GLY A 205 4.03 11.39 -13.76
C GLY A 205 3.40 10.02 -13.97
N LEU A 206 2.30 9.73 -13.26
CA LEU A 206 1.56 8.48 -13.43
C LEU A 206 0.92 8.40 -14.83
N GLU A 207 0.29 9.47 -15.28
CA GLU A 207 -0.30 9.56 -16.62
C GLU A 207 0.75 9.30 -17.73
N ALA A 208 1.93 9.91 -17.61
CA ALA A 208 3.02 9.69 -18.56
C ALA A 208 3.46 8.21 -18.60
N CYS A 209 3.56 7.56 -17.45
CA CYS A 209 3.88 6.13 -17.34
C CYS A 209 2.81 5.26 -18.02
N VAL A 210 1.53 5.51 -17.75
CA VAL A 210 0.41 4.77 -18.35
C VAL A 210 0.38 4.93 -19.87
N LYS A 211 0.56 6.17 -20.37
CA LYS A 211 0.65 6.42 -21.82
C LYS A 211 1.83 5.69 -22.47
N ALA A 212 2.99 5.66 -21.83
CA ALA A 212 4.14 4.93 -22.31
C ALA A 212 3.92 3.42 -22.38
N ARG A 213 3.19 2.86 -21.38
CA ARG A 213 2.85 1.43 -21.34
C ARG A 213 1.86 1.04 -22.42
N ARG A 214 0.83 1.87 -22.70
CA ARG A 214 -0.19 1.61 -23.72
C ARG A 214 0.33 1.67 -25.16
N ARG A 215 1.51 2.24 -25.37
CA ARG A 215 2.17 2.34 -26.71
C ARG A 215 3.05 1.15 -27.06
N ARG A 216 3.30 0.26 -26.10
CA ARG A 216 4.13 -0.96 -26.26
C ARG A 216 3.25 -2.18 -26.52
#